data_335ec9ffa1b3f6bfbd0998e1ff7d46e9
#
_entry.id   335ec9ffa1b3f6bfbd0998e1ff7d46e9
#
_cell.length_a   1.000
_cell.length_b   1.000
_cell.length_c   1.000
_cell.angle_alpha   90.00
_cell.angle_beta   90.00
_cell.angle_gamma   90.00
#
_symmetry.space_group_name_H-M   'P 1'
#
loop_
_entity.id
_entity.type
_entity.pdbx_description
1 polymer ?
#
loop_
_entity_poly.entity_id
_entity_poly.type
_entity_poly.pdbx_seq_one_letter_code
_entity_poly.pdbx_strand_id
1 'polypeptide(L)'
;VQIEYTGSFIDGKVFDTNVGKDRPLVVQIGMREVIPGFEMGIVGTNKGTIRKIKIPSELAYGSSGAGDVIPPNSDLIFEFKIIDVLDPNYNLISSDELKNLLDNNAVVLDIRTDDQWKKTGVIKGSFQETAFDKNGKFNVYLMDRVRALAGAESQNIEIIFVSNDGETASILGNAFAEDLGFKNVYVLKGGIKAWINEEKALVSFLK
;
A
#
# COMPACT_ATOMS: atom_id res chain seq x y z
N VAL A 1 2.25 8.14 -7.15
CA VAL A 1 3.02 9.35 -7.45
C VAL A 1 3.69 9.19 -8.80
N GLN A 2 3.61 10.21 -9.66
CA GLN A 2 4.30 10.24 -10.97
C GLN A 2 5.59 11.05 -10.85
N ILE A 3 6.71 10.48 -11.31
CA ILE A 3 8.06 11.00 -11.05
C ILE A 3 8.91 11.00 -12.31
N GLU A 4 9.57 12.12 -12.59
CA GLU A 4 10.78 12.17 -13.41
C GLU A 4 12.02 12.06 -12.51
N TYR A 5 13.01 11.27 -12.90
CA TYR A 5 14.21 11.09 -12.09
C TYR A 5 15.48 10.89 -12.91
N THR A 6 16.60 11.13 -12.26
CA THR A 6 17.93 10.74 -12.73
C THR A 6 18.68 10.08 -11.57
N GLY A 7 19.11 8.84 -11.77
CA GLY A 7 19.97 8.08 -10.87
C GLY A 7 21.44 8.15 -11.31
N SER A 8 22.33 8.49 -10.39
CA SER A 8 23.76 8.60 -10.63
C SER A 8 24.58 8.00 -9.49
N PHE A 9 25.82 7.64 -9.78
CA PHE A 9 26.81 7.34 -8.76
C PHE A 9 27.33 8.61 -8.09
N ILE A 10 28.11 8.46 -7.02
CA ILE A 10 28.71 9.58 -6.27
C ILE A 10 29.65 10.43 -7.14
N ASP A 11 30.30 9.81 -8.13
CA ASP A 11 31.16 10.49 -9.11
C ASP A 11 30.39 11.28 -10.19
N GLY A 12 29.05 11.20 -10.17
CA GLY A 12 28.17 11.88 -11.10
C GLY A 12 27.85 11.08 -12.38
N LYS A 13 28.40 9.87 -12.57
CA LYS A 13 28.05 9.02 -13.71
C LYS A 13 26.59 8.57 -13.59
N VAL A 14 25.78 8.94 -14.58
CA VAL A 14 24.37 8.55 -14.66
C VAL A 14 24.27 7.06 -15.06
N PHE A 15 23.46 6.30 -14.33
CA PHE A 15 23.18 4.90 -14.64
C PHE A 15 21.73 4.69 -15.12
N ASP A 16 20.80 5.58 -14.74
CA ASP A 16 19.42 5.49 -15.19
C ASP A 16 18.74 6.87 -15.15
N THR A 17 17.80 7.10 -16.07
CA THR A 17 16.95 8.30 -16.09
C THR A 17 15.72 8.09 -16.97
N ASN A 18 14.62 8.73 -16.58
CA ASN A 18 13.43 8.88 -17.43
C ASN A 18 13.17 10.33 -17.86
N VAL A 19 14.06 11.26 -17.51
CA VAL A 19 13.93 12.66 -17.94
C VAL A 19 13.93 12.75 -19.46
N GLY A 20 12.95 13.46 -20.02
CA GLY A 20 12.76 13.58 -21.47
C GLY A 20 12.15 12.35 -22.15
N LYS A 21 11.73 11.34 -21.39
CA LYS A 21 10.91 10.23 -21.90
C LYS A 21 9.43 10.53 -21.68
N ASP A 22 8.58 10.10 -22.60
CA ASP A 22 7.12 10.36 -22.55
C ASP A 22 6.37 9.60 -21.44
N ARG A 23 7.09 8.90 -20.56
CA ARG A 23 6.51 8.11 -19.47
C ARG A 23 7.18 8.44 -18.14
N PRO A 24 6.49 9.14 -17.23
CA PRO A 24 6.93 9.25 -15.85
C PRO A 24 6.93 7.87 -15.18
N LEU A 25 7.81 7.68 -14.21
CA LEU A 25 7.75 6.53 -13.31
C LEU A 25 6.52 6.71 -12.40
N VAL A 26 5.63 5.74 -12.40
CA VAL A 26 4.51 5.70 -11.45
C VAL A 26 4.93 4.83 -10.27
N VAL A 27 4.86 5.38 -9.06
CA VAL A 27 5.20 4.67 -7.83
C VAL A 27 4.03 4.75 -6.87
N GLN A 28 3.59 3.60 -6.40
CA GLN A 28 2.66 3.51 -5.27
C GLN A 28 3.48 3.36 -3.97
N ILE A 29 3.38 4.37 -3.11
CA ILE A 29 4.09 4.37 -1.82
C ILE A 29 3.58 3.20 -0.95
N GLY A 30 4.51 2.46 -0.33
CA GLY A 30 4.20 1.28 0.48
C GLY A 30 4.30 -0.05 -0.27
N MET A 31 4.35 -0.03 -1.62
CA MET A 31 4.38 -1.24 -2.44
C MET A 31 5.77 -1.87 -2.60
N ARG A 32 6.82 -1.19 -2.16
CA ARG A 32 8.22 -1.63 -2.37
C ARG A 32 8.56 -1.86 -3.86
N GLU A 33 7.97 -1.07 -4.75
CA GLU A 33 8.24 -1.10 -6.19
C GLU A 33 9.60 -0.48 -6.54
N VAL A 34 10.12 0.32 -5.63
CA VAL A 34 11.42 0.98 -5.72
C VAL A 34 12.27 0.67 -4.49
N ILE A 35 13.57 0.95 -4.55
CA ILE A 35 14.47 0.77 -3.41
C ILE A 35 14.00 1.61 -2.21
N PRO A 36 14.19 1.10 -0.97
CA PRO A 36 13.65 1.76 0.23
C PRO A 36 14.07 3.23 0.38
N GLY A 37 15.31 3.56 0.08
CA GLY A 37 15.80 4.94 0.16
C GLY A 37 15.13 5.88 -0.84
N PHE A 38 14.76 5.40 -2.04
CA PHE A 38 14.00 6.19 -3.01
C PHE A 38 12.58 6.47 -2.50
N GLU A 39 11.90 5.44 -2.00
CA GLU A 39 10.56 5.58 -1.44
C GLU A 39 10.53 6.56 -0.27
N MET A 40 11.46 6.42 0.69
CA MET A 40 11.63 7.38 1.80
C MET A 40 11.85 8.82 1.31
N GLY A 41 12.57 8.98 0.19
CA GLY A 41 12.84 10.29 -0.40
C GLY A 41 11.63 10.97 -1.00
N ILE A 42 10.62 10.24 -1.45
CA ILE A 42 9.40 10.78 -2.07
C ILE A 42 8.25 10.96 -1.07
N VAL A 43 8.30 10.31 0.08
CA VAL A 43 7.29 10.49 1.13
C VAL A 43 7.21 11.95 1.58
N GLY A 44 5.98 12.46 1.72
CA GLY A 44 5.72 13.85 2.15
C GLY A 44 6.03 14.91 1.11
N THR A 45 6.27 14.54 -0.16
CA THR A 45 6.44 15.49 -1.26
C THR A 45 5.10 15.85 -1.89
N ASN A 46 5.07 17.01 -2.56
CA ASN A 46 3.91 17.50 -3.31
C ASN A 46 4.27 17.64 -4.80
N LYS A 47 3.25 17.77 -5.64
CA LYS A 47 3.40 18.09 -7.07
C LYS A 47 4.33 19.29 -7.26
N GLY A 48 5.28 19.16 -8.18
CA GLY A 48 6.29 20.16 -8.48
C GLY A 48 7.53 20.15 -7.57
N THR A 49 7.55 19.32 -6.50
CA THR A 49 8.75 19.18 -5.67
C THR A 49 9.92 18.64 -6.49
N ILE A 50 11.07 19.30 -6.41
CA ILE A 50 12.35 18.79 -6.89
C ILE A 50 13.20 18.47 -5.68
N ARG A 51 13.76 17.25 -5.63
CA ARG A 51 14.57 16.80 -4.50
C ARG A 51 15.77 16.00 -5.01
N LYS A 52 16.91 16.22 -4.38
CA LYS A 52 18.12 15.42 -4.57
C LYS A 52 18.43 14.71 -3.26
N ILE A 53 18.61 13.41 -3.34
CA ILE A 53 18.87 12.56 -2.17
C ILE A 53 20.10 11.69 -2.41
N LYS A 54 20.86 11.45 -1.36
CA LYS A 54 21.87 10.41 -1.32
C LYS A 54 21.30 9.20 -0.60
N ILE A 55 21.35 8.04 -1.24
CA ILE A 55 20.86 6.77 -0.72
C ILE A 55 22.07 5.90 -0.44
N PRO A 56 22.33 5.53 0.82
CA PRO A 56 23.37 4.58 1.16
C PRO A 56 23.02 3.20 0.60
N SER A 57 24.05 2.38 0.34
CA SER A 57 23.88 1.08 -0.32
C SER A 57 22.88 0.16 0.39
N GLU A 58 22.78 0.21 1.71
CA GLU A 58 21.88 -0.61 2.53
C GLU A 58 20.40 -0.30 2.28
N LEU A 59 20.09 0.91 1.84
CA LEU A 59 18.75 1.35 1.45
C LEU A 59 18.56 1.35 -0.08
N ALA A 60 19.55 0.83 -0.81
CA ALA A 60 19.55 0.66 -2.26
C ALA A 60 19.64 -0.83 -2.62
N TYR A 61 20.72 -1.25 -3.29
CA TYR A 61 20.89 -2.62 -3.76
C TYR A 61 21.86 -3.46 -2.92
N GLY A 62 22.42 -2.89 -1.85
CA GLY A 62 23.24 -3.57 -0.85
C GLY A 62 24.48 -4.27 -1.43
N SER A 63 24.83 -5.39 -0.79
CA SER A 63 25.98 -6.23 -1.18
C SER A 63 25.77 -7.01 -2.49
N SER A 64 24.54 -7.06 -3.02
CA SER A 64 24.24 -7.75 -4.28
C SER A 64 24.46 -6.87 -5.50
N GLY A 65 24.32 -5.54 -5.37
CA GLY A 65 24.26 -4.64 -6.52
C GLY A 65 23.02 -4.89 -7.39
N ALA A 66 23.03 -4.36 -8.64
CA ALA A 66 21.96 -4.60 -9.60
C ALA A 66 22.54 -4.85 -11.01
N GLY A 67 22.49 -6.09 -11.44
CA GLY A 67 23.01 -6.54 -12.72
C GLY A 67 24.46 -6.12 -12.94
N ASP A 68 24.81 -5.79 -14.20
CA ASP A 68 26.14 -5.28 -14.58
C ASP A 68 26.24 -3.76 -14.42
N VAL A 69 25.16 -3.08 -13.99
CA VAL A 69 25.07 -1.62 -13.98
C VAL A 69 25.48 -1.04 -12.63
N ILE A 70 24.97 -1.61 -11.53
CA ILE A 70 25.21 -1.08 -10.18
C ILE A 70 26.07 -2.09 -9.40
N PRO A 71 27.36 -1.74 -9.13
CA PRO A 71 28.24 -2.59 -8.34
C PRO A 71 27.72 -2.82 -6.92
N PRO A 72 28.15 -3.91 -6.27
CA PRO A 72 27.90 -4.14 -4.84
C PRO A 72 28.35 -2.95 -3.97
N ASN A 73 27.58 -2.68 -2.91
CA ASN A 73 27.86 -1.66 -1.90
C ASN A 73 27.98 -0.23 -2.48
N SER A 74 27.25 0.08 -3.56
CA SER A 74 27.25 1.40 -4.17
C SER A 74 26.25 2.33 -3.50
N ASP A 75 26.73 3.46 -2.97
CA ASP A 75 25.88 4.60 -2.62
C ASP A 75 25.40 5.29 -3.91
N LEU A 76 24.14 5.69 -3.92
CA LEU A 76 23.52 6.28 -5.09
C LEU A 76 23.02 7.69 -4.81
N ILE A 77 22.95 8.50 -5.87
CA ILE A 77 22.29 9.79 -5.83
C ILE A 77 21.09 9.74 -6.77
N PHE A 78 19.93 10.15 -6.26
CA PHE A 78 18.76 10.38 -7.08
C PHE A 78 18.36 11.85 -7.02
N GLU A 79 18.13 12.42 -8.18
CA GLU A 79 17.44 13.69 -8.33
C GLU A 79 16.12 13.41 -9.01
N PHE A 80 15.01 13.85 -8.39
CA PHE A 80 13.68 13.62 -8.92
C PHE A 80 12.78 14.84 -8.80
N LYS A 81 11.83 14.91 -9.74
CA LYS A 81 10.75 15.89 -9.78
C LYS A 81 9.43 15.17 -9.71
N ILE A 82 8.60 15.57 -8.76
CA ILE A 82 7.23 15.06 -8.64
C ILE A 82 6.37 15.73 -9.72
N ILE A 83 5.93 14.94 -10.68
CA ILE A 83 5.09 15.39 -11.80
C ILE A 83 3.64 15.49 -11.36
N ASP A 84 3.16 14.46 -10.65
CA ASP A 84 1.82 14.45 -10.08
C ASP A 84 1.72 13.55 -8.84
N VAL A 85 0.77 13.89 -7.97
CA VAL A 85 0.37 13.04 -6.84
C VAL A 85 -1.08 12.66 -7.12
N LEU A 86 -1.27 11.42 -7.53
CA LEU A 86 -2.60 10.90 -7.84
C LEU A 86 -3.29 10.51 -6.55
N ASP A 87 -4.56 10.84 -6.43
CA ASP A 87 -5.40 10.30 -5.37
C ASP A 87 -5.54 8.79 -5.54
N PRO A 88 -5.66 8.04 -4.44
CA PRO A 88 -5.92 6.61 -4.53
C PRO A 88 -7.29 6.36 -5.18
N ASN A 89 -7.45 5.25 -5.88
CA ASN A 89 -8.72 4.85 -6.47
C ASN A 89 -9.69 4.18 -5.47
N TYR A 90 -9.34 4.21 -4.19
CA TYR A 90 -10.20 3.80 -3.09
C TYR A 90 -10.48 4.98 -2.16
N ASN A 91 -11.52 4.88 -1.33
CA ASN A 91 -11.89 5.90 -0.38
C ASN A 91 -11.29 5.60 1.01
N LEU A 92 -10.56 6.57 1.58
CA LEU A 92 -10.14 6.51 2.98
C LEU A 92 -11.31 6.93 3.86
N ILE A 93 -11.68 6.06 4.83
CA ILE A 93 -12.79 6.30 5.74
C ILE A 93 -12.35 6.29 7.21
N SER A 94 -13.05 7.06 8.02
CA SER A 94 -12.93 7.06 9.47
C SER A 94 -13.60 5.81 10.09
N SER A 95 -13.36 5.58 11.36
CA SER A 95 -14.01 4.50 12.10
C SER A 95 -15.54 4.69 12.21
N ASP A 96 -16.02 5.93 12.27
CA ASP A 96 -17.46 6.21 12.31
C ASP A 96 -18.14 5.93 10.97
N GLU A 97 -17.49 6.30 9.86
CA GLU A 97 -17.95 5.97 8.51
C GLU A 97 -17.96 4.46 8.29
N LEU A 98 -16.92 3.73 8.72
CA LEU A 98 -16.90 2.27 8.66
C LEU A 98 -18.08 1.67 9.40
N LYS A 99 -18.38 2.15 10.61
CA LYS A 99 -19.52 1.67 11.39
C LYS A 99 -20.83 1.88 10.64
N ASN A 100 -21.03 3.07 10.07
CA ASN A 100 -22.24 3.37 9.29
C ASN A 100 -22.36 2.47 8.05
N LEU A 101 -21.28 2.22 7.34
CA LEU A 101 -21.27 1.32 6.17
C LEU A 101 -21.55 -0.13 6.58
N LEU A 102 -20.99 -0.58 7.70
CA LEU A 102 -21.25 -1.93 8.24
C LEU A 102 -22.73 -2.10 8.63
N ASP A 103 -23.34 -1.09 9.25
CA ASP A 103 -24.77 -1.10 9.61
C ASP A 103 -25.67 -1.11 8.33
N ASN A 104 -25.15 -0.72 7.18
CA ASN A 104 -25.78 -0.76 5.86
C ASN A 104 -25.36 -1.98 5.01
N ASN A 105 -24.84 -3.04 5.63
CA ASN A 105 -24.44 -4.31 5.02
C ASN A 105 -23.20 -4.24 4.09
N ALA A 106 -22.33 -3.26 4.24
CA ALA A 106 -21.04 -3.26 3.57
C ALA A 106 -20.19 -4.48 4.02
N VAL A 107 -19.40 -5.01 3.11
CA VAL A 107 -18.50 -6.14 3.39
C VAL A 107 -17.21 -5.61 4.00
N VAL A 108 -17.01 -5.82 5.28
CA VAL A 108 -15.76 -5.47 5.99
C VAL A 108 -14.85 -6.69 6.04
N LEU A 109 -13.68 -6.60 5.42
CA LEU A 109 -12.64 -7.62 5.40
C LEU A 109 -11.47 -7.19 6.29
N ASP A 110 -11.31 -7.88 7.40
CA ASP A 110 -10.12 -7.77 8.23
C ASP A 110 -9.03 -8.70 7.67
N ILE A 111 -8.06 -8.09 6.99
CA ILE A 111 -7.03 -8.80 6.21
C ILE A 111 -5.75 -9.10 7.00
N ARG A 112 -5.78 -8.90 8.31
CA ARG A 112 -4.67 -9.18 9.21
C ARG A 112 -4.42 -10.68 9.35
N THR A 113 -3.41 -11.05 10.11
CA THR A 113 -3.12 -12.46 10.42
C THR A 113 -3.94 -12.97 11.61
N ASP A 114 -4.08 -14.29 11.69
CA ASP A 114 -4.75 -15.00 12.79
C ASP A 114 -4.19 -14.59 14.16
N ASP A 115 -2.87 -14.45 14.29
CA ASP A 115 -2.22 -14.03 15.54
C ASP A 115 -2.58 -12.59 15.93
N GLN A 116 -2.76 -11.71 14.95
CA GLN A 116 -3.17 -10.33 15.18
C GLN A 116 -4.63 -10.25 15.64
N TRP A 117 -5.53 -11.04 15.04
CA TRP A 117 -6.94 -11.14 15.47
C TRP A 117 -7.07 -11.65 16.90
N LYS A 118 -6.32 -12.72 17.24
CA LYS A 118 -6.31 -13.27 18.62
C LYS A 118 -5.81 -12.28 19.65
N LYS A 119 -4.81 -11.47 19.27
CA LYS A 119 -4.19 -10.51 20.17
C LYS A 119 -5.08 -9.32 20.50
N THR A 120 -5.80 -8.79 19.52
CA THR A 120 -6.53 -7.52 19.66
C THR A 120 -8.04 -7.68 19.62
N GLY A 121 -8.55 -8.80 19.10
CA GLY A 121 -9.95 -8.93 18.70
C GLY A 121 -10.17 -8.39 17.27
N VAL A 122 -11.43 -8.39 16.87
CA VAL A 122 -11.91 -8.01 15.53
C VAL A 122 -13.13 -7.09 15.63
N ILE A 123 -13.38 -6.32 14.58
CA ILE A 123 -14.60 -5.50 14.49
C ILE A 123 -15.80 -6.45 14.37
N LYS A 124 -16.83 -6.25 15.19
CA LYS A 124 -18.05 -7.07 15.13
C LYS A 124 -18.70 -6.93 13.76
N GLY A 125 -18.95 -8.07 13.10
CA GLY A 125 -19.55 -8.12 11.77
C GLY A 125 -18.54 -8.12 10.62
N SER A 126 -17.25 -7.94 10.89
CA SER A 126 -16.21 -8.12 9.86
C SER A 126 -15.94 -9.60 9.57
N PHE A 127 -15.54 -9.87 8.34
CA PHE A 127 -15.02 -11.17 7.91
C PHE A 127 -13.50 -11.18 8.04
N GLN A 128 -12.95 -12.27 8.53
CA GLN A 128 -11.51 -12.45 8.69
C GLN A 128 -10.97 -13.30 7.57
N GLU A 129 -10.07 -12.70 6.78
CA GLU A 129 -9.37 -13.40 5.69
C GLU A 129 -7.98 -12.80 5.51
N THR A 130 -6.96 -13.52 5.94
CA THR A 130 -5.57 -13.06 5.84
C THR A 130 -5.17 -12.80 4.39
N ALA A 131 -4.72 -11.59 4.08
CA ALA A 131 -4.27 -11.24 2.72
C ALA A 131 -2.84 -11.69 2.44
N PHE A 132 -1.96 -11.57 3.41
CA PHE A 132 -0.54 -11.96 3.29
C PHE A 132 -0.13 -12.78 4.49
N ASP A 133 0.54 -13.89 4.26
CA ASP A 133 1.10 -14.70 5.33
C ASP A 133 2.29 -13.98 6.02
N LYS A 134 2.84 -14.60 7.07
CA LYS A 134 3.99 -14.08 7.83
C LYS A 134 5.28 -13.88 7.00
N ASN A 135 5.34 -14.49 5.82
CA ASN A 135 6.47 -14.36 4.89
C ASN A 135 6.18 -13.33 3.79
N GLY A 136 5.03 -12.64 3.85
CA GLY A 136 4.58 -11.69 2.84
C GLY A 136 4.01 -12.32 1.56
N LYS A 137 3.73 -13.63 1.56
CA LYS A 137 3.13 -14.30 0.42
C LYS A 137 1.62 -14.01 0.38
N PHE A 138 1.14 -13.56 -0.78
CA PHE A 138 -0.28 -13.26 -1.01
C PHE A 138 -1.14 -14.52 -0.95
N ASN A 139 -2.28 -14.42 -0.29
CA ASN A 139 -3.30 -15.45 -0.23
C ASN A 139 -4.20 -15.38 -1.48
N VAL A 140 -3.96 -16.27 -2.42
CA VAL A 140 -4.72 -16.33 -3.69
C VAL A 140 -6.21 -16.64 -3.47
N TYR A 141 -6.59 -17.25 -2.35
CA TYR A 141 -7.99 -17.57 -2.03
C TYR A 141 -8.78 -16.35 -1.54
N LEU A 142 -8.11 -15.23 -1.23
CA LEU A 142 -8.79 -13.98 -0.87
C LEU A 142 -9.80 -13.54 -1.93
N MET A 143 -9.46 -13.71 -3.21
CA MET A 143 -10.35 -13.37 -4.32
C MET A 143 -11.62 -14.23 -4.35
N ASP A 144 -11.47 -15.52 -4.11
CA ASP A 144 -12.62 -16.44 -4.08
C ASP A 144 -13.52 -16.11 -2.89
N ARG A 145 -12.92 -15.72 -1.75
CA ARG A 145 -13.65 -15.25 -0.57
C ARG A 145 -14.44 -13.99 -0.86
N VAL A 146 -13.80 -13.00 -1.49
CA VAL A 146 -14.49 -11.76 -1.88
C VAL A 146 -15.64 -12.04 -2.83
N ARG A 147 -15.44 -12.86 -3.85
CA ARG A 147 -16.50 -13.25 -4.78
C ARG A 147 -17.66 -13.96 -4.06
N ALA A 148 -17.36 -14.84 -3.12
CA ALA A 148 -18.39 -15.55 -2.35
C ALA A 148 -19.22 -14.59 -1.46
N LEU A 149 -18.60 -13.54 -0.91
CA LEU A 149 -19.27 -12.53 -0.11
C LEU A 149 -20.06 -11.53 -0.96
N ALA A 150 -19.54 -11.22 -2.15
CA ALA A 150 -20.12 -10.24 -3.05
C ALA A 150 -21.31 -10.76 -3.87
N GLY A 151 -21.41 -12.07 -4.08
CA GLY A 151 -22.45 -12.66 -4.92
C GLY A 151 -22.35 -12.27 -6.40
N ALA A 152 -23.47 -12.24 -7.10
CA ALA A 152 -23.54 -11.99 -8.54
C ALA A 152 -23.15 -10.54 -8.96
N GLU A 153 -23.25 -9.58 -8.06
CA GLU A 153 -22.94 -8.15 -8.31
C GLU A 153 -21.59 -7.73 -7.75
N SER A 154 -20.59 -8.59 -7.85
CA SER A 154 -19.32 -8.49 -7.16
C SER A 154 -18.60 -7.12 -7.26
N GLN A 155 -18.70 -6.41 -8.37
CA GLN A 155 -18.02 -5.13 -8.56
C GLN A 155 -18.76 -3.91 -7.97
N ASN A 156 -20.02 -4.05 -7.57
CA ASN A 156 -20.85 -2.95 -7.07
C ASN A 156 -20.99 -2.98 -5.54
N ILE A 157 -20.51 -4.01 -4.85
CA ILE A 157 -20.59 -4.07 -3.39
C ILE A 157 -19.70 -2.99 -2.76
N GLU A 158 -20.08 -2.54 -1.58
CA GLU A 158 -19.22 -1.76 -0.71
C GLU A 158 -18.27 -2.69 0.03
N ILE A 159 -16.99 -2.65 -0.31
CA ILE A 159 -15.96 -3.47 0.32
C ILE A 159 -14.96 -2.60 1.08
N ILE A 160 -14.74 -2.94 2.33
CA ILE A 160 -13.86 -2.20 3.23
C ILE A 160 -12.72 -3.11 3.68
N PHE A 161 -11.49 -2.70 3.42
CA PHE A 161 -10.31 -3.40 3.90
C PHE A 161 -9.81 -2.81 5.22
N VAL A 162 -9.54 -3.69 6.18
CA VAL A 162 -8.96 -3.34 7.49
C VAL A 162 -7.67 -4.10 7.68
N SER A 163 -6.55 -3.37 7.78
CA SER A 163 -5.24 -3.91 8.18
C SER A 163 -4.82 -3.35 9.55
N ASN A 164 -3.57 -3.60 9.95
CA ASN A 164 -3.08 -3.17 11.25
C ASN A 164 -3.01 -1.63 11.38
N ASP A 165 -2.51 -0.93 10.35
CA ASP A 165 -2.27 0.53 10.31
C ASP A 165 -2.83 1.21 9.05
N GLY A 166 -3.48 0.46 8.18
CA GLY A 166 -4.03 0.94 6.92
C GLY A 166 -3.13 0.72 5.70
N GLU A 167 -1.82 0.50 5.86
CA GLU A 167 -0.88 0.37 4.75
C GLU A 167 -1.21 -0.81 3.84
N THR A 168 -1.26 -2.03 4.38
CA THR A 168 -1.60 -3.24 3.59
C THR A 168 -3.00 -3.15 2.99
N ALA A 169 -3.95 -2.54 3.70
CA ALA A 169 -5.31 -2.32 3.21
C ALA A 169 -5.33 -1.36 2.01
N SER A 170 -4.49 -0.33 2.03
CA SER A 170 -4.34 0.62 0.92
C SER A 170 -3.80 -0.04 -0.35
N ILE A 171 -2.88 -0.97 -0.21
CA ILE A 171 -2.36 -1.79 -1.30
C ILE A 171 -3.49 -2.56 -1.99
N LEU A 172 -4.25 -3.31 -1.20
CA LEU A 172 -5.38 -4.07 -1.74
C LEU A 172 -6.48 -3.16 -2.27
N GLY A 173 -6.74 -2.04 -1.61
CA GLY A 173 -7.73 -1.05 -2.05
C GLY A 173 -7.47 -0.60 -3.48
N ASN A 174 -6.23 -0.23 -3.81
CA ASN A 174 -5.87 0.14 -5.17
C ASN A 174 -6.01 -1.04 -6.15
N ALA A 175 -5.46 -2.22 -5.82
CA ALA A 175 -5.54 -3.39 -6.69
C ALA A 175 -7.01 -3.76 -7.00
N PHE A 176 -7.88 -3.70 -5.99
CA PHE A 176 -9.30 -3.99 -6.19
C PHE A 176 -10.00 -2.94 -7.05
N ALA A 177 -9.69 -1.66 -6.86
CA ALA A 177 -10.29 -0.58 -7.63
C ALA A 177 -9.75 -0.50 -9.06
N GLU A 178 -8.42 -0.54 -9.24
CA GLU A 178 -7.78 -0.37 -10.55
C GLU A 178 -7.78 -1.65 -11.38
N ASP A 179 -7.28 -2.77 -10.82
CA ASP A 179 -7.04 -3.98 -11.59
C ASP A 179 -8.28 -4.85 -11.71
N LEU A 180 -9.15 -4.84 -10.68
CA LEU A 180 -10.31 -5.72 -10.60
C LEU A 180 -11.64 -4.99 -10.86
N GLY A 181 -11.61 -3.66 -10.97
CA GLY A 181 -12.74 -2.83 -11.37
C GLY A 181 -13.86 -2.70 -10.32
N PHE A 182 -13.55 -2.92 -9.03
CA PHE A 182 -14.48 -2.65 -7.95
C PHE A 182 -14.73 -1.15 -7.81
N LYS A 183 -15.98 -0.72 -7.71
CA LYS A 183 -16.34 0.72 -7.74
C LYS A 183 -16.39 1.36 -6.36
N ASN A 184 -16.71 0.58 -5.33
CA ASN A 184 -16.98 1.08 -3.98
C ASN A 184 -15.97 0.44 -3.00
N VAL A 185 -14.70 0.79 -3.17
CA VAL A 185 -13.61 0.28 -2.33
C VAL A 185 -13.26 1.30 -1.26
N TYR A 186 -13.20 0.85 -0.04
CA TYR A 186 -12.87 1.65 1.12
C TYR A 186 -11.73 1.04 1.93
N VAL A 187 -10.98 1.91 2.62
CA VAL A 187 -9.90 1.52 3.52
C VAL A 187 -10.04 2.27 4.84
N LEU A 188 -10.01 1.56 5.95
CA LEU A 188 -10.01 2.18 7.27
C LEU A 188 -8.71 2.95 7.49
N LYS A 189 -8.80 4.27 7.61
CA LYS A 189 -7.67 5.15 7.87
C LYS A 189 -7.02 4.79 9.20
N GLY A 190 -5.71 4.52 9.16
CA GLY A 190 -4.95 4.11 10.35
C GLY A 190 -5.25 2.68 10.84
N GLY A 191 -6.08 1.93 10.11
CA GLY A 191 -6.37 0.52 10.36
C GLY A 191 -6.99 0.24 11.73
N ILE A 192 -6.83 -1.00 12.22
CA ILE A 192 -7.35 -1.41 13.52
C ILE A 192 -6.71 -0.63 14.68
N LYS A 193 -5.49 -0.10 14.50
CA LYS A 193 -4.86 0.75 15.50
C LYS A 193 -5.66 2.03 15.77
N ALA A 194 -6.16 2.68 14.71
CA ALA A 194 -7.01 3.87 14.86
C ALA A 194 -8.32 3.53 15.59
N TRP A 195 -8.98 2.43 15.20
CA TRP A 195 -10.18 1.92 15.87
C TRP A 195 -9.98 1.70 17.38
N ILE A 196 -8.85 1.09 17.76
CA ILE A 196 -8.49 0.85 19.17
C ILE A 196 -8.21 2.18 19.90
N ASN A 197 -7.45 3.09 19.28
CA ASN A 197 -7.11 4.39 19.87
C ASN A 197 -8.35 5.29 20.09
N GLU A 198 -9.40 5.09 19.29
CA GLU A 198 -10.70 5.74 19.43
C GLU A 198 -11.63 5.01 20.40
N GLU A 199 -11.10 4.03 21.15
CA GLU A 199 -11.83 3.23 22.17
C GLU A 199 -13.10 2.53 21.64
N LYS A 200 -13.12 2.22 20.33
CA LYS A 200 -14.24 1.52 19.72
C LYS A 200 -14.21 0.03 20.05
N ALA A 201 -15.40 -0.53 20.24
CA ALA A 201 -15.57 -1.91 20.69
C ALA A 201 -15.06 -2.93 19.67
N LEU A 202 -14.35 -3.93 20.18
CA LEU A 202 -13.93 -5.14 19.47
C LEU A 202 -14.58 -6.36 20.15
N VAL A 203 -14.73 -7.41 19.37
CA VAL A 203 -15.14 -8.73 19.89
C VAL A 203 -13.97 -9.70 19.84
N SER A 204 -13.95 -10.67 20.75
CA SER A 204 -12.93 -11.72 20.74
C SER A 204 -13.02 -12.53 19.45
N PHE A 205 -11.86 -12.78 18.84
CA PHE A 205 -11.79 -13.73 17.73
C PHE A 205 -11.77 -15.15 18.29
N LEU A 206 -12.87 -15.85 18.10
CA LEU A 206 -13.03 -17.27 18.45
C LEU A 206 -13.05 -18.05 17.12
N LYS A 207 -12.13 -18.96 16.99
CA LYS A 207 -12.05 -19.88 15.84
C LYS A 207 -12.85 -21.12 16.15
#